data_c1794b29b46a49f4c0c07fda102de08e
#
_entry.id   c1794b29b46a49f4c0c07fda102de08e
#
_cell.length_a   1.000
_cell.length_b   1.000
_cell.length_c   1.000
_cell.angle_alpha   90.00
_cell.angle_beta   90.00
_cell.angle_gamma   90.00
#
_symmetry.space_group_name_H-M   'P 1'
#
loop_
_entity.id
_entity.type
_entity.pdbx_description
1 polymer ?
#
loop_
_entity_poly.entity_id
_entity_poly.type
_entity_poly.pdbx_seq_one_letter_code
_entity_poly.pdbx_strand_id
1 'polypeptide(L)'
;MVQKFDFQPLDLQGAYRIKPFYATDNRGGLIKDYNVDTFRANGIDHDLKEVFYTISKRGVIRATHFQLVKQQAKLVRCISGHVSTLPGE
;
A
#
# COMPACT_ATOMS: atom_id res chain seq x y z
N MET A 1 3.09 -12.52 19.56
CA MET A 1 2.39 -12.84 18.32
C MET A 1 3.15 -12.26 17.13
N VAL A 2 3.46 -13.10 16.16
CA VAL A 2 4.13 -12.66 14.94
C VAL A 2 3.07 -12.07 14.01
N GLN A 3 3.27 -10.82 13.60
CA GLN A 3 2.39 -10.17 12.62
C GLN A 3 3.00 -10.36 11.24
N LYS A 4 2.33 -11.14 10.41
CA LYS A 4 2.83 -11.50 9.09
C LYS A 4 2.27 -10.57 8.04
N PHE A 5 3.18 -9.99 7.26
CA PHE A 5 2.89 -9.32 6.01
C PHE A 5 3.55 -10.13 4.89
N ASP A 6 2.91 -10.20 3.75
CA ASP A 6 3.47 -10.89 2.59
C ASP A 6 3.81 -9.85 1.52
N PHE A 7 5.10 -9.72 1.22
CA PHE A 7 5.60 -8.78 0.23
C PHE A 7 5.93 -9.54 -1.06
N GLN A 8 5.12 -9.34 -2.07
CA GLN A 8 5.30 -9.99 -3.37
C GLN A 8 5.90 -9.00 -4.35
N PRO A 9 7.15 -9.19 -4.79
CA PRO A 9 7.76 -8.29 -5.76
C PRO A 9 6.98 -8.30 -7.08
N LEU A 10 6.86 -7.13 -7.67
CA LEU A 10 6.29 -6.97 -9.01
C LEU A 10 7.41 -6.88 -10.03
N ASP A 11 7.05 -6.81 -11.31
CA ASP A 11 8.04 -6.75 -12.39
C ASP A 11 8.90 -5.49 -12.31
N LEU A 12 8.32 -4.39 -11.84
CA LEU A 12 9.09 -3.16 -11.63
C LEU A 12 9.86 -3.26 -10.31
N GLN A 13 11.16 -3.06 -10.37
CA GLN A 13 12.02 -3.10 -9.18
C GLN A 13 11.56 -2.07 -8.15
N GLY A 14 11.45 -2.50 -6.90
CA GLY A 14 11.02 -1.64 -5.81
C GLY A 14 9.51 -1.54 -5.64
N ALA A 15 8.73 -2.18 -6.51
CA ALA A 15 7.29 -2.24 -6.40
C ALA A 15 6.85 -3.59 -5.83
N TYR A 16 5.89 -3.56 -4.92
CA TYR A 16 5.40 -4.75 -4.24
C TYR A 16 3.89 -4.76 -4.17
N ARG A 17 3.32 -5.96 -4.28
CA ARG A 17 1.97 -6.22 -3.80
C ARG A 17 2.11 -6.73 -2.37
N ILE A 18 1.45 -6.10 -1.42
CA ILE A 18 1.59 -6.42 -0.01
C ILE A 18 0.27 -6.97 0.50
N LYS A 19 0.32 -8.18 1.05
CA LYS A 19 -0.80 -8.71 1.81
C LYS A 19 -0.62 -8.28 3.25
N PRO A 20 -1.55 -7.48 3.79
CA PRO A 20 -1.40 -6.96 5.14
C PRO A 20 -1.62 -8.04 6.20
N PHE A 21 -1.25 -7.70 7.42
CA PHE A 21 -1.60 -8.52 8.57
C PHE A 21 -3.12 -8.47 8.79
N TYR A 22 -3.72 -9.63 8.95
CA TYR A 22 -5.15 -9.76 9.13
C TYR A 22 -5.43 -10.76 10.24
N ALA A 23 -6.28 -10.37 11.18
CA ALA A 23 -6.71 -11.23 12.26
C ALA A 23 -8.21 -11.08 12.47
N THR A 24 -8.89 -12.20 12.72
CA THR A 24 -10.31 -12.20 12.98
C THR A 24 -10.63 -12.90 14.29
N ASP A 25 -11.71 -12.51 14.92
CA ASP A 25 -12.33 -13.19 16.03
C ASP A 25 -13.84 -12.99 15.95
N ASN A 26 -14.58 -13.37 17.01
CA ASN A 26 -16.03 -13.24 17.01
C ASN A 26 -16.54 -11.80 17.06
N ARG A 27 -15.67 -10.82 17.24
CA ARG A 27 -16.03 -9.40 17.20
C ARG A 27 -15.87 -8.81 15.81
N GLY A 28 -15.20 -9.50 14.89
CA GLY A 28 -14.90 -9.03 13.54
C GLY A 28 -13.46 -9.27 13.17
N GLY A 29 -12.85 -8.29 12.51
CA GLY A 29 -11.49 -8.42 12.05
C GLY A 29 -10.65 -7.19 12.30
N LEU A 30 -9.35 -7.38 12.24
CA LEU A 30 -8.36 -6.32 12.30
C LEU A 30 -7.40 -6.47 11.13
N ILE A 31 -7.15 -5.37 10.46
CA ILE A 31 -6.20 -5.33 9.35
C ILE A 31 -5.15 -4.26 9.67
N LYS A 32 -3.89 -4.64 9.59
CA LYS A 32 -2.78 -3.67 9.65
C LYS A 32 -2.17 -3.54 8.28
N ASP A 33 -2.16 -2.33 7.78
CA ASP A 33 -1.62 -2.03 6.46
C ASP A 33 -0.14 -1.67 6.50
N TYR A 34 0.35 -1.23 7.65
CA TYR A 34 1.70 -0.71 7.75
C TYR A 34 2.28 -0.96 9.12
N ASN A 35 3.54 -1.34 9.14
CA ASN A 35 4.38 -1.41 10.34
C ASN A 35 5.79 -1.02 9.90
N VAL A 36 6.35 -0.01 10.53
CA VAL A 36 7.62 0.55 10.09
C VAL A 36 8.75 -0.48 10.13
N ASP A 37 8.82 -1.27 11.18
CA ASP A 37 9.89 -2.26 11.34
C ASP A 37 9.77 -3.39 10.32
N THR A 38 8.56 -3.87 10.10
CA THR A 38 8.31 -4.93 9.11
C THR A 38 8.63 -4.44 7.70
N PHE A 39 8.25 -3.22 7.36
CA PHE A 39 8.54 -2.67 6.04
C PHE A 39 10.03 -2.46 5.84
N ARG A 40 10.75 -1.96 6.86
CA ARG A 40 12.20 -1.83 6.78
C ARG A 40 12.90 -3.17 6.63
N ALA A 41 12.43 -4.20 7.33
CA ALA A 41 12.99 -5.54 7.20
C ALA A 41 12.81 -6.12 5.79
N ASN A 42 11.85 -5.61 5.03
CA ASN A 42 11.60 -6.03 3.65
C ASN A 42 12.15 -5.03 2.62
N GLY A 43 13.05 -4.16 3.03
CA GLY A 43 13.75 -3.26 2.12
C GLY A 43 13.03 -1.96 1.82
N ILE A 44 11.94 -1.69 2.48
CA ILE A 44 11.20 -0.43 2.30
C ILE A 44 11.57 0.51 3.43
N ASP A 45 12.55 1.37 3.16
CA ASP A 45 13.14 2.25 4.16
C ASP A 45 12.59 3.67 4.03
N HIS A 46 11.26 3.77 4.10
CA HIS A 46 10.55 5.04 4.05
C HIS A 46 9.57 5.13 5.20
N ASP A 47 9.58 6.23 5.91
CA ASP A 47 8.59 6.49 6.95
C ASP A 47 7.31 7.05 6.33
N LEU A 48 6.19 6.66 6.93
CA LEU A 48 4.90 7.17 6.52
C LEU A 48 4.76 8.62 7.00
N LYS A 49 4.70 9.55 6.05
CA LYS A 49 4.66 10.99 6.36
C LYS A 49 3.27 11.59 6.29
N GLU A 50 2.43 11.04 5.42
CA GLU A 50 1.10 11.58 5.17
C GLU A 50 0.17 10.45 4.81
N VAL A 51 -1.03 10.49 5.33
CA VAL A 51 -2.10 9.53 5.00
C VAL A 51 -3.34 10.32 4.59
N PHE A 52 -3.92 9.94 3.47
CA PHE A 52 -5.17 10.54 3.03
C PHE A 52 -6.01 9.52 2.27
N TYR A 53 -7.27 9.82 2.14
CA TYR A 53 -8.21 8.96 1.44
C TYR A 53 -8.84 9.73 0.29
N THR A 54 -9.06 9.04 -0.83
CA THR A 54 -9.82 9.59 -1.94
C THR A 54 -11.08 8.76 -2.13
N ILE A 55 -12.13 9.42 -2.54
CA ILE A 55 -13.39 8.78 -2.92
C ILE A 55 -13.63 9.13 -4.37
N SER A 56 -13.79 8.11 -5.21
CA SER A 56 -13.99 8.32 -6.64
C SER A 56 -15.28 7.65 -7.09
N LYS A 57 -15.98 8.29 -8.01
CA LYS A 57 -17.14 7.70 -8.67
C LYS A 57 -16.67 6.65 -9.66
N ARG A 58 -17.55 5.70 -9.98
CA ARG A 58 -17.25 4.68 -10.97
C ARG A 58 -16.83 5.32 -12.29
N GLY A 59 -15.80 4.78 -12.90
CA GLY A 59 -15.31 5.23 -14.20
C GLY A 59 -14.35 6.41 -14.15
N VAL A 60 -14.03 6.92 -12.97
CA VAL A 60 -13.06 8.02 -12.83
C VAL A 60 -11.66 7.50 -13.10
N ILE A 61 -10.94 8.25 -13.92
CA ILE A 61 -9.52 8.04 -14.18
C ILE A 61 -8.76 9.20 -13.56
N ARG A 62 -7.85 8.88 -12.64
CA ARG A 62 -6.90 9.85 -12.11
C ARG A 62 -5.58 9.58 -12.79
N ALA A 63 -5.28 10.41 -13.78
CA ALA A 63 -4.20 10.16 -14.70
C ALA A 63 -2.84 10.35 -14.05
N THR A 64 -1.88 9.76 -14.72
CA THR A 64 -0.51 9.50 -14.35
C THR A 64 0.19 10.73 -13.76
N HIS A 65 0.72 10.54 -12.57
CA HIS A 65 1.47 11.57 -11.86
C HIS A 65 2.87 11.05 -11.57
N PHE A 66 3.87 11.90 -11.75
CA PHE A 66 5.22 11.57 -11.34
C PHE A 66 5.95 12.82 -10.88
N GLN A 67 7.00 12.61 -10.11
CA GLN A 67 7.78 13.69 -9.54
C GLN A 67 9.23 13.58 -9.99
N LEU A 68 9.76 14.67 -10.53
CA LEU A 68 11.12 14.69 -11.05
C LEU A 68 12.17 15.04 -9.99
N VAL A 69 11.80 15.86 -9.00
CA VAL A 69 12.75 16.40 -8.03
C VAL A 69 12.73 15.64 -6.71
N LYS A 70 11.57 15.45 -6.14
CA LYS A 70 11.43 14.71 -4.88
C LYS A 70 10.49 13.55 -5.10
N GLN A 71 11.07 12.40 -5.46
CA GLN A 71 10.30 11.19 -5.66
C GLN A 71 9.78 10.67 -4.33
N GLN A 72 8.54 10.27 -4.30
CA GLN A 72 7.87 9.73 -3.12
C GLN A 72 7.54 8.27 -3.31
N ALA A 73 7.76 7.48 -2.25
CA ALA A 73 7.16 6.17 -2.17
C ALA A 73 5.69 6.32 -1.82
N LYS A 74 4.85 5.45 -2.40
CA LYS A 74 3.41 5.47 -2.15
C LYS A 74 2.94 4.09 -1.75
N LEU A 75 2.18 4.03 -0.67
CA LEU A 75 1.47 2.83 -0.24
C LEU A 75 -0.02 3.07 -0.51
N VAL A 76 -0.57 2.28 -1.42
CA VAL A 76 -1.96 2.44 -1.88
C VAL A 76 -2.78 1.27 -1.41
N ARG A 77 -3.95 1.55 -0.84
CA ARG A 77 -4.91 0.54 -0.45
C ARG A 77 -6.30 0.89 -0.96
N CYS A 78 -6.95 -0.07 -1.59
CA CYS A 78 -8.36 0.03 -1.93
C CYS A 78 -9.20 -0.49 -0.77
N ILE A 79 -9.92 0.40 -0.10
CA ILE A 79 -10.73 0.04 1.08
C ILE A 79 -12.04 -0.58 0.64
N SER A 80 -12.62 -0.09 -0.46
CA SER A 80 -13.90 -0.55 -0.96
C SER A 80 -13.93 -0.43 -2.48
N GLY A 81 -14.50 -1.42 -3.14
CA GLY A 81 -14.56 -1.44 -4.61
C GLY A 81 -13.31 -2.03 -5.24
N HIS A 82 -13.04 -1.62 -6.46
CA HIS A 82 -11.87 -2.06 -7.22
C HIS A 82 -11.19 -0.88 -7.88
N VAL A 83 -9.87 -0.87 -7.82
CA VAL A 83 -9.06 0.10 -8.53
C VAL A 83 -7.94 -0.62 -9.25
N SER A 84 -7.51 -0.06 -10.38
CA SER A 84 -6.32 -0.51 -11.09
C SER A 84 -5.28 0.59 -11.04
N THR A 85 -4.06 0.23 -10.70
CA THR A 85 -2.95 1.18 -10.63
C THR A 85 -1.82 0.70 -11.52
N LEU A 86 -1.08 1.66 -12.06
CA LEU A 86 0.14 1.37 -12.81
C LEU A 86 1.33 1.55 -11.87
N PRO A 87 2.15 0.51 -11.63
CA PRO A 87 3.34 0.65 -10.82
C PRO A 87 4.27 1.72 -11.39
N GLY A 88 4.85 2.52 -10.50
CA GLY A 88 5.76 3.61 -10.92
C GLY A 88 5.12 4.98 -11.03
N GLU A 89 3.82 5.07 -10.83
CA GLU A 89 3.13 6.36 -10.78
C GLU A 89 3.42 7.13 -9.50
#